data_3254949a98acb58f76c711f1d659354f
#
_entry.id   3254949a98acb58f76c711f1d659354f
#
_cell.length_a   1.000
_cell.length_b   1.000
_cell.length_c   1.000
_cell.angle_alpha   90.00
_cell.angle_beta   90.00
_cell.angle_gamma   90.00
#
_symmetry.space_group_name_H-M   'P 1'
#
loop_
_entity.id
_entity.type
_entity.pdbx_description
1 polymer ?
#
loop_
_entity_poly.entity_id
_entity_poly.type
_entity_poly.pdbx_seq_one_letter_code
_entity_poly.pdbx_strand_id
1 'polypeptide(L)'
;MRGIFRFFWSNASGSKTHFHRKCPSRRNFLYSQFLFPDFMVKTMKEEKTLKRDGEVRKAWERAPIPLEFKVYLFNVTNPNEAAKGAKIHLQQVGPFVYDEWKAKANITDYPKEDAVTFHMLNTFVFNANKSGSLTGDELIYVPHVLIVGLASAISRMNPESIGYLDMAIPFLFGDPSTVFVPVTVRDLLFDGLPVNCNETHFAQAIFCNEFQKNPGFVRKDEQTFLFSIFGARNGTPDPIMFKVNRGLRNPHLVGEVMEYNRSKAQKVWSAAKCNEIRGTDSTILPSFVTKDGFDVFAADFCRVISSKFVRELDYKGIPAYEYTVDFGDPADSEKHCYCTTYETCLKKNTIDLTLCAGVPFVVSMPHFYLSDPEYVNAVGGLSPRKEEHEIVFVVEPMSGTPTMAKRRVQFNIILSRNSEITLLHDLNEKQVILPLFWVDEGVELGEKYLSQLRMLTGLPGMVNIGAIVIELIAGGLVIAAMYIKFGRARMGKQSPEGNNQ
;
A
#
# COMPACT_ATOMS: atom_id res chain seq x y z
N MET A 1 -22.66 -3.34 -7.88
CA MET A 1 -23.80 -2.39 -7.76
C MET A 1 -25.06 -2.73 -8.57
N ARG A 2 -24.97 -3.27 -9.79
CA ARG A 2 -26.17 -3.76 -10.50
C ARG A 2 -26.97 -4.84 -9.74
N GLY A 3 -26.36 -5.60 -8.84
CA GLY A 3 -27.01 -6.62 -8.01
C GLY A 3 -27.95 -6.07 -6.95
N ILE A 4 -27.60 -4.95 -6.33
CA ILE A 4 -28.41 -4.31 -5.27
C ILE A 4 -29.73 -3.80 -5.86
N PHE A 5 -29.73 -3.22 -7.05
CA PHE A 5 -30.94 -2.74 -7.72
C PHE A 5 -31.88 -3.86 -8.23
N ARG A 6 -31.36 -4.99 -8.66
CA ARG A 6 -32.20 -6.14 -9.07
C ARG A 6 -32.93 -6.80 -7.91
N PHE A 7 -32.35 -6.80 -6.72
CA PHE A 7 -32.95 -7.42 -5.53
C PHE A 7 -34.17 -6.65 -5.02
N PHE A 8 -34.18 -5.31 -5.14
CA PHE A 8 -35.32 -4.48 -4.72
C PHE A 8 -36.60 -4.72 -5.58
N TRP A 9 -36.47 -5.07 -6.86
CA TRP A 9 -37.61 -5.24 -7.77
C TRP A 9 -38.14 -6.67 -7.81
N SER A 10 -37.35 -7.69 -7.51
CA SER A 10 -37.80 -9.10 -7.57
C SER A 10 -38.58 -9.56 -6.34
N ASN A 11 -38.42 -8.92 -5.19
CA ASN A 11 -39.16 -9.30 -3.97
C ASN A 11 -40.49 -8.54 -3.75
N ALA A 12 -40.85 -7.60 -4.62
CA ALA A 12 -42.11 -6.88 -4.55
C ALA A 12 -43.32 -7.68 -5.16
N SER A 13 -43.09 -8.81 -5.82
CA SER A 13 -44.11 -9.51 -6.60
C SER A 13 -44.57 -10.88 -6.05
N GLY A 14 -44.21 -11.25 -4.85
CA GLY A 14 -44.55 -12.57 -4.32
C GLY A 14 -44.90 -12.62 -2.86
N SER A 15 -46.08 -12.18 -2.45
CA SER A 15 -46.83 -12.74 -1.31
C SER A 15 -48.23 -12.15 -1.21
N LYS A 16 -49.22 -12.91 -1.67
CA LYS A 16 -50.64 -12.69 -1.29
C LYS A 16 -50.88 -13.49 -0.03
N THR A 17 -50.92 -12.83 1.14
CA THR A 17 -51.57 -13.40 2.32
C THR A 17 -52.17 -12.26 3.19
N HIS A 18 -53.41 -12.47 3.52
CA HIS A 18 -54.34 -11.83 4.46
C HIS A 18 -53.86 -10.58 5.26
N PHE A 19 -54.45 -9.44 4.91
CA PHE A 19 -54.30 -8.15 5.60
C PHE A 19 -55.19 -8.07 6.86
N HIS A 20 -54.60 -8.25 8.03
CA HIS A 20 -55.17 -7.73 9.26
C HIS A 20 -54.67 -6.27 9.44
N ARG A 21 -55.63 -5.32 9.46
CA ARG A 21 -55.41 -3.88 9.64
C ARG A 21 -54.68 -3.60 10.97
N LYS A 22 -53.37 -3.42 10.94
CA LYS A 22 -52.63 -2.72 12.01
C LYS A 22 -51.90 -1.53 11.39
N CYS A 23 -51.94 -0.40 12.11
CA CYS A 23 -51.47 0.95 11.72
C CYS A 23 -50.14 0.96 10.92
N PRO A 24 -50.08 1.49 9.67
CA PRO A 24 -48.88 1.42 8.83
C PRO A 24 -47.70 2.24 9.34
N SER A 25 -47.91 3.29 10.13
CA SER A 25 -46.90 4.26 10.54
C SER A 25 -45.83 3.70 11.50
N ARG A 26 -46.21 2.87 12.48
CA ARG A 26 -45.26 2.27 13.44
C ARG A 26 -44.33 1.23 12.76
N ARG A 27 -44.81 0.54 11.75
CA ARG A 27 -44.01 -0.50 11.03
C ARG A 27 -42.97 0.12 10.14
N ASN A 28 -43.26 1.22 9.45
CA ASN A 28 -42.34 1.94 8.58
C ASN A 28 -41.25 2.65 9.39
N PHE A 29 -41.60 3.23 10.56
CA PHE A 29 -40.66 3.84 11.48
C PHE A 29 -39.63 2.80 12.02
N LEU A 30 -40.12 1.66 12.50
CA LEU A 30 -39.23 0.58 12.95
C LEU A 30 -38.33 0.06 11.83
N TYR A 31 -38.84 -0.01 10.60
CA TYR A 31 -38.06 -0.47 9.45
C TYR A 31 -36.96 0.52 9.09
N SER A 32 -37.23 1.81 9.02
CA SER A 32 -36.26 2.82 8.61
C SER A 32 -35.21 3.10 9.70
N GLN A 33 -35.58 3.07 10.98
CA GLN A 33 -34.70 3.41 12.09
C GLN A 33 -33.84 2.25 12.60
N PHE A 34 -34.33 1.01 12.52
CA PHE A 34 -33.66 -0.16 13.10
C PHE A 34 -33.32 -1.25 12.09
N LEU A 35 -34.23 -1.61 11.20
CA LEU A 35 -34.01 -2.74 10.28
C LEU A 35 -33.19 -2.36 9.04
N PHE A 36 -33.34 -1.12 8.53
CA PHE A 36 -32.61 -0.69 7.34
C PHE A 36 -31.12 -0.48 7.61
N PRO A 37 -30.68 0.18 8.70
CA PRO A 37 -29.26 0.26 9.04
C PRO A 37 -28.62 -1.11 9.22
N ASP A 38 -29.24 -2.02 9.96
CA ASP A 38 -28.72 -3.39 10.13
C ASP A 38 -28.62 -4.16 8.82
N PHE A 39 -29.62 -4.03 7.96
CA PHE A 39 -29.61 -4.62 6.63
C PHE A 39 -28.47 -4.05 5.76
N MET A 40 -28.27 -2.72 5.78
CA MET A 40 -27.19 -2.08 5.06
C MET A 40 -25.82 -2.54 5.55
N VAL A 41 -25.61 -2.55 6.87
CA VAL A 41 -24.36 -3.04 7.49
C VAL A 41 -24.08 -4.48 7.07
N LYS A 42 -25.07 -5.36 7.14
CA LYS A 42 -24.93 -6.77 6.74
C LYS A 42 -24.61 -6.90 5.26
N THR A 43 -25.33 -6.20 4.39
CA THR A 43 -25.11 -6.23 2.94
C THR A 43 -23.74 -5.73 2.58
N MET A 44 -23.29 -4.63 3.17
CA MET A 44 -21.95 -4.08 2.91
C MET A 44 -20.84 -5.04 3.34
N LYS A 45 -20.99 -5.68 4.49
CA LYS A 45 -20.04 -6.70 4.94
C LYS A 45 -19.97 -7.89 3.98
N GLU A 46 -21.12 -8.40 3.54
CA GLU A 46 -21.21 -9.53 2.61
C GLU A 46 -20.66 -9.21 1.22
N GLU A 47 -20.93 -8.02 0.69
CA GLU A 47 -20.44 -7.58 -0.62
C GLU A 47 -18.93 -7.28 -0.63
N LYS A 48 -18.33 -6.89 0.51
CA LYS A 48 -16.90 -6.62 0.65
C LYS A 48 -16.05 -7.88 0.88
N THR A 49 -16.52 -9.04 0.43
CA THR A 49 -15.82 -10.31 0.55
C THR A 49 -15.16 -10.74 -0.76
N LEU A 50 -14.18 -11.65 -0.69
CA LEU A 50 -13.54 -12.24 -1.85
C LEU A 50 -14.33 -13.45 -2.37
N LYS A 51 -15.66 -13.29 -2.48
CA LYS A 51 -16.55 -14.30 -3.06
C LYS A 51 -16.19 -14.51 -4.53
N ARG A 52 -16.08 -15.78 -4.94
CA ARG A 52 -15.85 -16.14 -6.34
C ARG A 52 -16.91 -15.47 -7.24
N ASP A 53 -16.47 -14.90 -8.37
CA ASP A 53 -17.28 -14.14 -9.32
C ASP A 53 -17.87 -12.81 -8.80
N GLY A 54 -17.56 -12.41 -7.55
CA GLY A 54 -17.94 -11.11 -6.98
C GLY A 54 -17.17 -9.94 -7.60
N GLU A 55 -17.78 -8.77 -7.66
CA GLU A 55 -17.14 -7.56 -8.25
C GLU A 55 -15.91 -7.11 -7.43
N VAL A 56 -15.98 -7.21 -6.10
CA VAL A 56 -14.83 -6.90 -5.22
C VAL A 56 -13.70 -7.89 -5.48
N ARG A 57 -14.02 -9.19 -5.66
CA ARG A 57 -13.02 -10.21 -5.99
C ARG A 57 -12.32 -9.89 -7.32
N LYS A 58 -13.05 -9.54 -8.37
CA LYS A 58 -12.47 -9.19 -9.67
C LYS A 58 -11.54 -7.97 -9.58
N ALA A 59 -11.97 -6.93 -8.84
CA ALA A 59 -11.15 -5.74 -8.62
C ALA A 59 -9.90 -6.04 -7.76
N TRP A 60 -9.99 -6.97 -6.83
CA TRP A 60 -8.87 -7.43 -6.00
C TRP A 60 -7.89 -8.31 -6.80
N GLU A 61 -8.39 -9.16 -7.71
CA GLU A 61 -7.56 -9.99 -8.60
C GLU A 61 -6.78 -9.15 -9.61
N ARG A 62 -7.40 -8.09 -10.12
CA ARG A 62 -6.77 -7.14 -11.03
C ARG A 62 -7.31 -5.75 -10.78
N ALA A 63 -6.44 -4.83 -10.39
CA ALA A 63 -6.81 -3.44 -10.17
C ALA A 63 -7.47 -2.86 -11.43
N PRO A 64 -8.67 -2.21 -11.31
CA PRO A 64 -9.40 -1.70 -12.46
C PRO A 64 -8.81 -0.41 -13.05
N ILE A 65 -7.89 0.21 -12.35
CA ILE A 65 -7.11 1.39 -12.74
C ILE A 65 -5.66 1.19 -12.30
N PRO A 66 -4.69 1.72 -13.02
CA PRO A 66 -3.31 1.70 -12.56
C PRO A 66 -3.12 2.63 -11.36
N LEU A 67 -2.17 2.28 -10.50
CA LEU A 67 -1.64 3.21 -9.52
C LEU A 67 -0.63 4.11 -10.21
N GLU A 68 -0.48 5.32 -9.71
CA GLU A 68 0.56 6.23 -10.14
C GLU A 68 1.82 5.96 -9.33
N PHE A 69 2.87 5.50 -10.00
CA PHE A 69 4.15 5.16 -9.40
C PHE A 69 5.19 6.19 -9.85
N LYS A 70 5.47 7.15 -8.97
CA LYS A 70 6.44 8.22 -9.22
C LYS A 70 7.78 7.86 -8.58
N VAL A 71 8.84 7.91 -9.36
CA VAL A 71 10.20 7.66 -8.88
C VAL A 71 11.01 8.96 -8.93
N TYR A 72 11.65 9.28 -7.81
CA TYR A 72 12.57 10.39 -7.67
C TYR A 72 13.93 9.84 -7.29
N LEU A 73 14.96 10.16 -8.05
CA LEU A 73 16.32 9.69 -7.80
C LEU A 73 17.16 10.80 -7.16
N PHE A 74 18.23 10.39 -6.48
CA PHE A 74 19.21 11.33 -5.95
C PHE A 74 20.50 11.24 -6.75
N ASN A 75 20.78 12.30 -7.51
CA ASN A 75 22.02 12.49 -8.24
C ASN A 75 23.10 13.04 -7.30
N VAL A 76 24.26 12.40 -7.24
CA VAL A 76 25.44 12.91 -6.52
C VAL A 76 26.11 14.00 -7.37
N THR A 77 26.10 15.24 -6.89
CA THR A 77 26.59 16.40 -7.67
C THR A 77 28.09 16.63 -7.55
N ASN A 78 28.75 15.99 -6.58
CA ASN A 78 30.20 16.08 -6.35
C ASN A 78 30.85 14.67 -6.25
N PRO A 79 30.72 13.79 -7.27
CA PRO A 79 31.12 12.38 -7.19
C PRO A 79 32.63 12.20 -6.92
N ASN A 80 33.49 13.01 -7.52
CA ASN A 80 34.94 12.91 -7.38
C ASN A 80 35.45 13.33 -6.00
N GLU A 81 34.88 14.39 -5.44
CA GLU A 81 35.21 14.87 -4.09
C GLU A 81 34.64 13.92 -3.03
N ALA A 82 33.42 13.43 -3.24
CA ALA A 82 32.76 12.48 -2.37
C ALA A 82 33.53 11.15 -2.30
N ALA A 83 34.10 10.66 -3.41
CA ALA A 83 34.94 9.47 -3.45
C ALA A 83 36.25 9.63 -2.63
N LYS A 84 36.66 10.87 -2.35
CA LYS A 84 37.83 11.23 -1.51
C LYS A 84 37.45 11.66 -0.11
N GLY A 85 36.26 11.28 0.36
CA GLY A 85 35.81 11.52 1.73
C GLY A 85 35.15 12.88 2.00
N ALA A 86 34.93 13.73 0.96
CA ALA A 86 34.16 14.95 1.14
C ALA A 86 32.68 14.65 1.43
N LYS A 87 31.97 15.60 2.03
CA LYS A 87 30.53 15.51 2.26
C LYS A 87 29.80 15.34 0.93
N ILE A 88 28.92 14.33 0.83
CA ILE A 88 28.15 14.06 -0.36
C ILE A 88 27.03 15.09 -0.51
N HIS A 89 26.89 15.64 -1.71
CA HIS A 89 25.81 16.56 -2.08
C HIS A 89 24.87 15.88 -3.08
N LEU A 90 23.57 15.95 -2.79
CA LEU A 90 22.51 15.29 -3.55
C LEU A 90 21.62 16.32 -4.22
N GLN A 91 21.20 16.01 -5.45
CA GLN A 91 20.15 16.71 -6.16
C GLN A 91 19.05 15.71 -6.52
N GLN A 92 17.82 16.01 -6.12
CA GLN A 92 16.68 15.21 -6.52
C GLN A 92 16.34 15.43 -7.99
N VAL A 93 16.12 14.32 -8.73
CA VAL A 93 15.72 14.31 -10.14
C VAL A 93 14.46 13.47 -10.26
N GLY A 94 13.43 13.97 -10.91
CA GLY A 94 12.12 13.31 -11.04
C GLY A 94 10.95 14.31 -10.99
N PRO A 95 9.70 13.85 -11.03
CA PRO A 95 9.31 12.43 -11.01
C PRO A 95 9.40 11.76 -12.39
N PHE A 96 9.93 10.56 -12.41
CA PHE A 96 9.71 9.60 -13.49
C PHE A 96 8.45 8.83 -13.18
N VAL A 97 7.41 8.95 -14.00
CA VAL A 97 6.09 8.43 -13.69
C VAL A 97 5.83 7.14 -14.48
N TYR A 98 5.38 6.12 -13.76
CA TYR A 98 4.95 4.85 -14.33
C TYR A 98 3.49 4.59 -13.96
N ASP A 99 2.72 4.02 -14.87
CA ASP A 99 1.42 3.42 -14.57
C ASP A 99 1.66 2.00 -14.03
N GLU A 100 1.42 1.79 -12.74
CA GLU A 100 1.61 0.49 -12.09
C GLU A 100 0.30 -0.30 -12.10
N TRP A 101 0.30 -1.42 -12.80
CA TRP A 101 -0.82 -2.36 -12.83
C TRP A 101 -0.58 -3.48 -11.82
N LYS A 102 -1.46 -3.57 -10.82
CA LYS A 102 -1.42 -4.64 -9.82
C LYS A 102 -2.40 -5.74 -10.19
N ALA A 103 -1.91 -6.96 -10.22
CA ALA A 103 -2.71 -8.15 -10.45
C ALA A 103 -2.25 -9.30 -9.53
N LYS A 104 -3.01 -10.36 -9.52
CA LYS A 104 -2.69 -11.60 -8.81
C LYS A 104 -2.65 -12.76 -9.81
N ALA A 105 -1.62 -13.58 -9.69
CA ALA A 105 -1.40 -14.75 -10.53
C ALA A 105 -1.54 -16.04 -9.72
N ASN A 106 -1.74 -17.17 -10.40
CA ASN A 106 -1.79 -18.51 -9.81
C ASN A 106 -2.80 -18.63 -8.65
N ILE A 107 -3.98 -18.04 -8.83
CA ILE A 107 -5.01 -17.93 -7.79
C ILE A 107 -5.67 -19.30 -7.53
N THR A 108 -5.70 -19.73 -6.26
CA THR A 108 -6.35 -20.97 -5.86
C THR A 108 -7.20 -20.77 -4.60
N ASP A 109 -8.48 -21.14 -4.68
CA ASP A 109 -9.42 -21.05 -3.55
C ASP A 109 -9.38 -22.29 -2.65
N TYR A 110 -9.47 -22.08 -1.34
CA TYR A 110 -9.59 -23.10 -0.28
C TYR A 110 -10.90 -22.88 0.51
N PRO A 111 -12.05 -23.36 -0.01
CA PRO A 111 -13.36 -23.06 0.59
C PRO A 111 -13.51 -23.54 2.03
N LYS A 112 -12.90 -24.69 2.39
CA LYS A 112 -12.95 -25.26 3.75
C LYS A 112 -12.23 -24.37 4.78
N GLU A 113 -11.26 -23.56 4.34
CA GLU A 113 -10.47 -22.69 5.20
C GLU A 113 -10.90 -21.21 5.10
N ASP A 114 -11.88 -20.93 4.22
CA ASP A 114 -12.26 -19.56 3.81
C ASP A 114 -11.06 -18.73 3.33
N ALA A 115 -10.16 -19.37 2.59
CA ALA A 115 -8.89 -18.81 2.16
C ALA A 115 -8.72 -18.83 0.65
N VAL A 116 -7.80 -18.01 0.16
CA VAL A 116 -7.32 -17.99 -1.22
C VAL A 116 -5.80 -17.75 -1.24
N THR A 117 -5.10 -18.46 -2.12
CA THR A 117 -3.67 -18.25 -2.37
C THR A 117 -3.45 -17.55 -3.69
N PHE A 118 -2.35 -16.79 -3.77
CA PHE A 118 -1.95 -16.10 -5.00
C PHE A 118 -0.49 -15.67 -4.94
N HIS A 119 0.03 -15.25 -6.09
CA HIS A 119 1.31 -14.55 -6.26
C HIS A 119 1.03 -13.11 -6.72
N MET A 120 1.74 -12.13 -6.18
CA MET A 120 1.64 -10.75 -6.65
C MET A 120 2.23 -10.63 -8.07
N LEU A 121 1.62 -9.79 -8.89
CA LEU A 121 2.06 -9.49 -10.25
C LEU A 121 1.94 -7.99 -10.47
N ASN A 122 3.07 -7.30 -10.49
CA ASN A 122 3.14 -5.87 -10.76
C ASN A 122 3.72 -5.63 -12.16
N THR A 123 3.11 -4.72 -12.91
CA THR A 123 3.59 -4.32 -14.23
C THR A 123 3.69 -2.81 -14.28
N PHE A 124 4.88 -2.30 -14.56
CA PHE A 124 5.18 -0.88 -14.66
C PHE A 124 5.31 -0.48 -16.12
N VAL A 125 4.57 0.53 -16.52
CA VAL A 125 4.60 1.10 -17.86
C VAL A 125 4.95 2.57 -17.77
N PHE A 126 6.04 2.99 -18.39
CA PHE A 126 6.47 4.39 -18.37
C PHE A 126 5.41 5.30 -18.98
N ASN A 127 5.07 6.36 -18.26
CA ASN A 127 4.07 7.35 -18.68
C ASN A 127 4.75 8.67 -19.04
N ALA A 128 5.12 8.83 -20.30
CA ALA A 128 5.81 10.01 -20.81
C ALA A 128 5.01 11.31 -20.58
N ASN A 129 3.68 11.26 -20.72
CA ASN A 129 2.85 12.45 -20.55
C ASN A 129 2.89 13.00 -19.12
N LYS A 130 2.93 12.13 -18.13
CA LYS A 130 3.00 12.51 -16.71
C LYS A 130 4.43 12.81 -16.25
N SER A 131 5.43 12.29 -16.94
CA SER A 131 6.86 12.55 -16.66
C SER A 131 7.36 13.90 -17.23
N GLY A 132 6.55 14.57 -18.05
CA GLY A 132 6.90 15.85 -18.65
C GLY A 132 8.04 15.74 -19.66
N SER A 133 9.17 16.40 -19.43
CA SER A 133 10.36 16.35 -20.29
C SER A 133 11.30 15.18 -19.99
N LEU A 134 11.04 14.42 -18.91
CA LEU A 134 11.90 13.30 -18.49
C LEU A 134 11.60 12.06 -19.32
N THR A 135 12.67 11.39 -19.78
CA THR A 135 12.57 10.22 -20.67
C THR A 135 13.11 8.93 -20.05
N GLY A 136 13.91 9.04 -18.98
CA GLY A 136 14.68 7.95 -18.40
C GLY A 136 16.10 7.85 -18.95
N ASP A 137 16.45 8.62 -19.98
CA ASP A 137 17.81 8.68 -20.56
C ASP A 137 18.70 9.68 -19.81
N GLU A 138 18.16 10.37 -18.79
CA GLU A 138 18.91 11.29 -17.95
C GLU A 138 20.05 10.58 -17.24
N LEU A 139 21.27 11.12 -17.40
CA LEU A 139 22.46 10.58 -16.75
C LEU A 139 22.58 11.17 -15.33
N ILE A 140 22.68 10.29 -14.35
CA ILE A 140 22.86 10.65 -12.93
C ILE A 140 24.06 9.90 -12.37
N TYR A 141 24.74 10.50 -11.39
CA TYR A 141 25.77 9.83 -10.61
C TYR A 141 25.18 9.20 -9.36
N VAL A 142 25.38 7.90 -9.19
CA VAL A 142 24.93 7.14 -8.01
C VAL A 142 26.08 6.30 -7.46
N PRO A 143 26.09 5.90 -6.18
CA PRO A 143 27.01 4.87 -5.72
C PRO A 143 26.75 3.58 -6.51
N HIS A 144 27.82 2.88 -6.89
CA HIS A 144 27.69 1.61 -7.60
C HIS A 144 26.99 0.58 -6.72
N VAL A 145 25.67 0.43 -6.89
CA VAL A 145 24.77 -0.30 -5.97
C VAL A 145 25.22 -1.73 -5.73
N LEU A 146 25.78 -2.42 -6.73
CA LEU A 146 26.26 -3.78 -6.58
C LEU A 146 27.59 -3.84 -5.79
N ILE A 147 28.56 -2.97 -6.08
CA ILE A 147 29.84 -2.94 -5.35
C ILE A 147 29.57 -2.63 -3.87
N VAL A 148 28.85 -1.55 -3.57
CA VAL A 148 28.53 -1.14 -2.19
C VAL A 148 27.69 -2.20 -1.49
N GLY A 149 26.70 -2.77 -2.21
CA GLY A 149 25.84 -3.83 -1.70
C GLY A 149 26.60 -5.09 -1.35
N LEU A 150 27.43 -5.58 -2.26
CA LEU A 150 28.27 -6.76 -2.04
C LEU A 150 29.30 -6.53 -0.93
N ALA A 151 29.97 -5.37 -0.94
CA ALA A 151 30.91 -5.01 0.13
C ALA A 151 30.25 -5.04 1.51
N SER A 152 29.08 -4.43 1.65
CA SER A 152 28.33 -4.43 2.91
C SER A 152 27.90 -5.85 3.33
N ALA A 153 27.39 -6.65 2.39
CA ALA A 153 26.96 -8.02 2.68
C ALA A 153 28.14 -8.93 3.08
N ILE A 154 29.24 -8.87 2.34
CA ILE A 154 30.43 -9.70 2.63
C ILE A 154 31.07 -9.29 3.94
N SER A 155 31.23 -7.99 4.22
CA SER A 155 31.79 -7.50 5.48
C SER A 155 31.03 -7.98 6.71
N ARG A 156 29.72 -8.23 6.56
CA ARG A 156 28.88 -8.74 7.67
C ARG A 156 28.86 -10.26 7.79
N MET A 157 28.84 -10.98 6.66
CA MET A 157 28.63 -12.43 6.65
C MET A 157 29.95 -13.24 6.59
N ASN A 158 30.93 -12.75 5.85
CA ASN A 158 32.20 -13.42 5.63
C ASN A 158 33.32 -12.40 5.34
N PRO A 159 33.78 -11.63 6.35
CA PRO A 159 34.76 -10.56 6.16
C PRO A 159 36.05 -11.01 5.48
N GLU A 160 36.50 -12.24 5.71
CA GLU A 160 37.73 -12.80 5.12
C GLU A 160 37.66 -12.91 3.57
N SER A 161 36.47 -12.85 3.01
CA SER A 161 36.26 -12.94 1.55
C SER A 161 36.22 -11.58 0.85
N ILE A 162 36.37 -10.46 1.56
CA ILE A 162 36.22 -9.13 0.99
C ILE A 162 37.26 -8.82 -0.10
N GLY A 163 38.49 -9.31 0.04
CA GLY A 163 39.55 -9.16 -0.94
C GLY A 163 39.25 -9.83 -2.28
N TYR A 164 38.42 -10.89 -2.31
CA TYR A 164 37.97 -11.48 -3.57
C TYR A 164 37.04 -10.54 -4.35
N LEU A 165 36.26 -9.72 -3.64
CA LEU A 165 35.43 -8.71 -4.30
C LEU A 165 36.28 -7.64 -4.97
N ASP A 166 37.30 -7.10 -4.29
CA ASP A 166 38.20 -6.11 -4.87
C ASP A 166 38.87 -6.63 -6.15
N MET A 167 39.37 -7.86 -6.13
CA MET A 167 39.93 -8.53 -7.29
C MET A 167 38.90 -8.74 -8.43
N ALA A 168 37.64 -8.95 -8.10
CA ALA A 168 36.58 -9.22 -9.09
C ALA A 168 36.02 -7.95 -9.77
N ILE A 169 36.04 -6.81 -9.08
CA ILE A 169 35.43 -5.54 -9.53
C ILE A 169 35.81 -5.18 -10.97
N PRO A 170 37.09 -5.15 -11.39
CA PRO A 170 37.45 -4.78 -12.77
C PRO A 170 36.83 -5.68 -13.82
N PHE A 171 36.74 -6.96 -13.52
CA PHE A 171 36.22 -7.98 -14.45
C PHE A 171 34.70 -7.99 -14.51
N LEU A 172 34.01 -7.73 -13.38
CA LEU A 172 32.56 -7.72 -13.30
C LEU A 172 31.96 -6.43 -13.84
N PHE A 173 32.58 -5.27 -13.53
CA PHE A 173 31.96 -3.95 -13.66
C PHE A 173 32.74 -2.97 -14.56
N GLY A 174 33.77 -3.47 -15.31
CA GLY A 174 34.49 -2.65 -16.30
C GLY A 174 35.45 -1.64 -15.71
N ASP A 175 36.05 -1.93 -14.54
CA ASP A 175 37.09 -1.13 -13.87
C ASP A 175 36.66 0.35 -13.63
N PRO A 176 35.62 0.59 -12.84
CA PRO A 176 35.17 1.95 -12.58
C PRO A 176 36.23 2.76 -11.82
N SER A 177 36.45 4.02 -12.21
CA SER A 177 37.47 4.89 -11.61
C SER A 177 37.13 5.40 -10.21
N THR A 178 35.84 5.39 -9.85
CA THR A 178 35.32 5.77 -8.52
C THR A 178 34.12 4.91 -8.17
N VAL A 179 33.75 4.89 -6.87
CA VAL A 179 32.53 4.21 -6.43
C VAL A 179 31.25 4.90 -6.93
N PHE A 180 31.31 6.18 -7.31
CA PHE A 180 30.18 6.91 -7.87
C PHE A 180 30.23 6.86 -9.39
N VAL A 181 29.27 6.17 -10.00
CA VAL A 181 29.25 5.91 -11.42
C VAL A 181 28.08 6.61 -12.13
N PRO A 182 28.31 7.08 -13.37
CA PRO A 182 27.23 7.62 -14.18
C PRO A 182 26.35 6.47 -14.71
N VAL A 183 25.04 6.58 -14.54
CA VAL A 183 24.06 5.62 -15.06
C VAL A 183 22.87 6.36 -15.63
N THR A 184 22.19 5.77 -16.63
CA THR A 184 20.88 6.30 -17.02
C THR A 184 19.82 5.86 -16.02
N VAL A 185 18.81 6.68 -15.83
CA VAL A 185 17.69 6.35 -14.93
C VAL A 185 17.00 5.06 -15.37
N ARG A 186 16.84 4.88 -16.67
CA ARG A 186 16.20 3.69 -17.26
C ARG A 186 16.99 2.41 -16.96
N ASP A 187 18.30 2.43 -17.16
CA ASP A 187 19.14 1.28 -16.87
C ASP A 187 19.10 0.91 -15.38
N LEU A 188 19.19 1.89 -14.50
CA LEU A 188 19.15 1.66 -13.06
C LEU A 188 17.82 1.05 -12.62
N LEU A 189 16.68 1.56 -13.14
CA LEU A 189 15.37 1.16 -12.68
C LEU A 189 14.84 -0.11 -13.35
N PHE A 190 15.01 -0.26 -14.68
CA PHE A 190 14.31 -1.31 -15.44
C PHE A 190 15.17 -2.08 -16.44
N ASP A 191 15.96 -1.41 -17.30
CA ASP A 191 16.64 -2.10 -18.43
C ASP A 191 17.84 -2.90 -17.97
N GLY A 192 18.52 -2.45 -16.93
CA GLY A 192 19.54 -3.18 -16.19
C GLY A 192 20.97 -2.74 -16.49
N LEU A 193 21.75 -2.63 -15.43
CA LEU A 193 23.18 -2.40 -15.46
C LEU A 193 23.90 -3.71 -15.81
N PRO A 194 24.83 -3.72 -16.76
CA PRO A 194 25.50 -4.93 -17.18
C PRO A 194 26.51 -5.41 -16.13
N VAL A 195 26.51 -6.72 -15.91
CA VAL A 195 27.48 -7.44 -15.09
C VAL A 195 28.14 -8.48 -16.00
N ASN A 196 29.43 -8.34 -16.20
CA ASN A 196 30.20 -9.23 -17.08
C ASN A 196 30.57 -10.53 -16.35
N CYS A 197 30.26 -11.65 -16.95
CA CYS A 197 30.52 -12.99 -16.45
C CYS A 197 31.19 -13.89 -17.50
N ASN A 198 32.19 -13.36 -18.17
CA ASN A 198 33.00 -14.15 -19.16
C ASN A 198 34.00 -15.12 -18.52
N GLU A 199 34.02 -15.18 -17.17
CA GLU A 199 34.83 -16.09 -16.35
C GLU A 199 36.35 -16.11 -16.68
N THR A 200 36.88 -14.94 -17.06
CA THR A 200 38.32 -14.79 -17.36
C THR A 200 39.19 -14.74 -16.09
N HIS A 201 38.57 -14.57 -14.91
CA HIS A 201 39.26 -14.52 -13.63
C HIS A 201 38.51 -15.33 -12.57
N PHE A 202 39.23 -16.07 -11.71
CA PHE A 202 38.61 -16.95 -10.72
C PHE A 202 37.69 -16.19 -9.71
N ALA A 203 38.11 -14.98 -9.30
CA ALA A 203 37.29 -14.16 -8.40
C ALA A 203 35.98 -13.72 -9.06
N GLN A 204 35.99 -13.43 -10.36
CA GLN A 204 34.78 -13.14 -11.13
C GLN A 204 33.82 -14.35 -11.14
N ALA A 205 34.34 -15.56 -11.37
CA ALA A 205 33.54 -16.78 -11.41
C ALA A 205 32.79 -17.04 -10.09
N ILE A 206 33.40 -16.72 -8.93
CA ILE A 206 32.74 -16.85 -7.63
C ILE A 206 31.43 -16.05 -7.58
N PHE A 207 31.47 -14.77 -7.97
CA PHE A 207 30.29 -13.89 -7.94
C PHE A 207 29.29 -14.25 -9.03
N CYS A 208 29.74 -14.60 -10.23
CA CYS A 208 28.86 -14.99 -11.34
C CYS A 208 28.04 -16.24 -11.03
N ASN A 209 28.61 -17.22 -10.32
CA ASN A 209 27.86 -18.37 -9.82
C ASN A 209 26.73 -17.99 -8.86
N GLU A 210 26.92 -16.96 -8.04
CA GLU A 210 25.88 -16.48 -7.13
C GLU A 210 24.84 -15.63 -7.88
N PHE A 211 25.25 -14.78 -8.83
CA PHE A 211 24.32 -14.00 -9.66
C PHE A 211 23.38 -14.87 -10.46
N GLN A 212 23.90 -15.99 -11.02
CA GLN A 212 23.08 -16.95 -11.76
C GLN A 212 21.94 -17.56 -10.93
N LYS A 213 22.12 -17.70 -9.61
CA LYS A 213 21.11 -18.26 -8.70
C LYS A 213 20.13 -17.20 -8.18
N ASN A 214 20.48 -15.92 -8.31
CA ASN A 214 19.70 -14.82 -7.76
C ASN A 214 18.67 -14.31 -8.79
N PRO A 215 17.36 -14.36 -8.50
CA PRO A 215 16.31 -13.93 -9.43
C PRO A 215 16.30 -12.41 -9.70
N GLY A 216 17.09 -11.62 -8.97
CA GLY A 216 17.29 -10.18 -9.24
C GLY A 216 18.20 -9.91 -10.45
N PHE A 217 18.87 -10.93 -10.98
CA PHE A 217 19.72 -10.83 -12.17
C PHE A 217 19.07 -11.52 -13.35
N VAL A 218 18.93 -10.80 -14.46
CA VAL A 218 18.38 -11.33 -15.70
C VAL A 218 19.53 -11.65 -16.67
N ARG A 219 19.58 -12.88 -17.16
CA ARG A 219 20.58 -13.27 -18.15
C ARG A 219 20.27 -12.58 -19.47
N LYS A 220 21.21 -11.78 -19.99
CA LYS A 220 21.13 -11.12 -21.30
C LYS A 220 21.66 -12.03 -22.42
N ASP A 221 22.82 -12.60 -22.18
CA ASP A 221 23.52 -13.51 -23.10
C ASP A 221 24.36 -14.53 -22.30
N GLU A 222 25.25 -15.28 -22.95
CA GLU A 222 26.06 -16.31 -22.29
C GLU A 222 27.05 -15.75 -21.27
N GLN A 223 27.46 -14.48 -21.40
CA GLN A 223 28.51 -13.86 -20.61
C GLN A 223 28.05 -12.63 -19.81
N THR A 224 26.77 -12.21 -19.94
CA THR A 224 26.31 -10.97 -19.34
C THR A 224 25.00 -11.19 -18.59
N PHE A 225 24.98 -10.70 -17.35
CA PHE A 225 23.75 -10.52 -16.59
C PHE A 225 23.40 -9.04 -16.52
N LEU A 226 22.11 -8.74 -16.37
CA LEU A 226 21.58 -7.40 -16.13
C LEU A 226 21.01 -7.32 -14.72
N PHE A 227 21.37 -6.28 -14.00
CA PHE A 227 20.78 -5.95 -12.71
C PHE A 227 20.00 -4.64 -12.79
N SER A 228 18.77 -4.64 -12.35
CA SER A 228 17.94 -3.42 -12.21
C SER A 228 17.08 -3.49 -10.97
N ILE A 229 16.63 -2.34 -10.48
CA ILE A 229 15.87 -2.28 -9.21
C ILE A 229 14.50 -2.94 -9.36
N PHE A 230 13.80 -2.70 -10.46
CA PHE A 230 12.45 -3.20 -10.70
C PHE A 230 12.32 -4.14 -11.91
N GLY A 231 13.27 -4.10 -12.85
CA GLY A 231 13.12 -4.75 -14.15
C GLY A 231 12.95 -6.27 -14.08
N ALA A 232 13.70 -6.96 -13.23
CA ALA A 232 13.62 -8.42 -13.08
C ALA A 232 12.22 -8.91 -12.62
N ARG A 233 11.46 -8.06 -11.93
CA ARG A 233 10.12 -8.37 -11.42
C ARG A 233 9.00 -7.75 -12.25
N ASN A 234 9.32 -6.90 -13.22
CA ASN A 234 8.32 -6.22 -14.03
C ASN A 234 7.56 -7.22 -14.91
N GLY A 235 6.24 -7.32 -14.71
CA GLY A 235 5.37 -8.24 -15.44
C GLY A 235 5.58 -9.73 -15.14
N THR A 236 6.32 -10.05 -14.06
CA THR A 236 6.59 -11.41 -13.62
C THR A 236 5.92 -11.68 -12.28
N PRO A 237 5.20 -12.82 -12.10
CA PRO A 237 4.65 -13.19 -10.80
C PRO A 237 5.76 -13.32 -9.75
N ASP A 238 5.56 -12.70 -8.58
CA ASP A 238 6.46 -12.88 -7.45
C ASP A 238 6.54 -14.38 -7.07
N PRO A 239 7.71 -14.96 -6.85
CA PRO A 239 7.82 -16.37 -6.47
C PRO A 239 7.19 -16.68 -5.11
N ILE A 240 6.99 -15.67 -4.26
CA ILE A 240 6.47 -15.86 -2.91
C ILE A 240 4.94 -15.82 -2.91
N MET A 241 4.35 -16.84 -2.29
CA MET A 241 2.91 -17.04 -2.23
C MET A 241 2.31 -16.40 -0.97
N PHE A 242 1.22 -15.67 -1.18
CA PHE A 242 0.30 -15.25 -0.11
C PHE A 242 -0.85 -16.22 0.03
N LYS A 243 -1.34 -16.42 1.25
CA LYS A 243 -2.62 -17.02 1.58
C LYS A 243 -3.39 -16.06 2.46
N VAL A 244 -4.56 -15.61 1.99
CA VAL A 244 -5.38 -14.63 2.70
C VAL A 244 -6.79 -15.14 2.95
N ASN A 245 -7.44 -14.58 3.98
CA ASN A 245 -8.83 -14.88 4.31
C ASN A 245 -9.77 -14.23 3.28
N ARG A 246 -10.79 -14.97 2.82
CA ARG A 246 -11.77 -14.49 1.85
C ARG A 246 -12.87 -13.64 2.47
N GLY A 247 -13.03 -13.69 3.78
CA GLY A 247 -14.05 -12.96 4.52
C GLY A 247 -15.47 -13.50 4.39
N LEU A 248 -15.70 -14.70 3.82
CA LEU A 248 -17.06 -15.22 3.62
C LEU A 248 -17.70 -15.67 4.93
N ARG A 249 -16.91 -16.19 5.87
CA ARG A 249 -17.37 -16.56 7.22
C ARG A 249 -17.37 -15.38 8.17
N ASN A 250 -16.33 -14.56 8.10
CA ASN A 250 -16.17 -13.34 8.88
C ASN A 250 -15.66 -12.20 8.00
N PRO A 251 -16.53 -11.29 7.55
CA PRO A 251 -16.17 -10.18 6.67
C PRO A 251 -15.10 -9.23 7.22
N HIS A 252 -14.91 -9.19 8.55
CA HIS A 252 -13.85 -8.38 9.15
C HIS A 252 -12.44 -8.92 8.91
N LEU A 253 -12.32 -10.18 8.48
CA LEU A 253 -11.04 -10.84 8.20
C LEU A 253 -10.69 -10.81 6.71
N VAL A 254 -11.48 -10.12 5.86
CA VAL A 254 -11.21 -10.08 4.42
C VAL A 254 -9.82 -9.52 4.14
N GLY A 255 -9.02 -10.24 3.35
CA GLY A 255 -7.66 -9.85 2.99
C GLY A 255 -6.61 -10.06 4.08
N GLU A 256 -7.00 -10.54 5.28
CA GLU A 256 -6.04 -10.84 6.34
C GLU A 256 -5.09 -11.97 5.92
N VAL A 257 -3.79 -11.73 6.06
CA VAL A 257 -2.75 -12.68 5.67
C VAL A 257 -2.67 -13.80 6.69
N MET A 258 -3.00 -15.01 6.25
CA MET A 258 -2.97 -16.23 7.07
C MET A 258 -1.62 -16.95 6.99
N GLU A 259 -1.00 -16.90 5.81
CA GLU A 259 0.31 -17.49 5.53
C GLU A 259 1.05 -16.66 4.48
N TYR A 260 2.35 -16.53 4.67
CA TYR A 260 3.29 -15.96 3.70
C TYR A 260 4.41 -16.97 3.45
N ASN A 261 4.67 -17.27 2.20
CA ASN A 261 5.61 -18.33 1.79
C ASN A 261 5.35 -19.68 2.50
N ARG A 262 4.06 -20.07 2.59
CA ARG A 262 3.58 -21.31 3.24
C ARG A 262 3.88 -21.40 4.74
N SER A 263 4.17 -20.28 5.39
CA SER A 263 4.42 -20.20 6.82
C SER A 263 3.44 -19.24 7.50
N LYS A 264 3.00 -19.56 8.70
CA LYS A 264 2.13 -18.71 9.54
C LYS A 264 2.91 -17.65 10.33
N ALA A 265 4.22 -17.74 10.34
CA ALA A 265 5.12 -16.77 10.96
C ALA A 265 6.40 -16.71 10.15
N GLN A 266 7.05 -15.57 10.17
CA GLN A 266 8.37 -15.38 9.56
C GLN A 266 9.46 -15.99 10.44
N LYS A 267 10.68 -16.06 9.92
CA LYS A 267 11.90 -16.50 10.63
C LYS A 267 13.05 -15.53 10.36
N VAL A 268 12.74 -14.27 10.23
CA VAL A 268 13.70 -13.21 9.85
C VAL A 268 14.29 -12.57 11.10
N TRP A 269 13.43 -12.28 12.08
CA TRP A 269 13.78 -11.46 13.24
C TRP A 269 14.10 -12.30 14.47
N SER A 270 14.82 -11.70 15.42
CA SER A 270 15.31 -12.39 16.63
C SER A 270 14.21 -12.87 17.58
N ALA A 271 13.06 -12.19 17.63
CA ALA A 271 11.97 -12.56 18.52
C ALA A 271 10.69 -12.94 17.76
N ALA A 272 9.91 -13.86 18.34
CA ALA A 272 8.66 -14.37 17.77
C ALA A 272 7.66 -13.24 17.47
N LYS A 273 7.55 -12.23 18.33
CA LYS A 273 6.68 -11.07 18.18
C LYS A 273 6.91 -10.30 16.86
N CYS A 274 8.19 -10.11 16.48
CA CYS A 274 8.54 -9.43 15.24
C CYS A 274 8.39 -10.30 13.99
N ASN A 275 8.24 -11.60 14.17
CA ASN A 275 7.98 -12.56 13.09
C ASN A 275 6.50 -12.85 12.85
N GLU A 276 5.60 -12.20 13.59
CA GLU A 276 4.16 -12.35 13.39
C GLU A 276 3.74 -11.91 12.00
N ILE A 277 2.79 -12.67 11.41
CA ILE A 277 2.08 -12.31 10.19
C ILE A 277 0.66 -11.94 10.61
N ARG A 278 0.27 -10.69 10.47
CA ARG A 278 -1.08 -10.19 10.76
C ARG A 278 -1.39 -8.95 9.93
N GLY A 279 -2.68 -8.64 9.82
CA GLY A 279 -3.16 -7.55 8.99
C GLY A 279 -3.40 -7.96 7.55
N THR A 280 -3.84 -7.03 6.72
CA THR A 280 -4.21 -7.32 5.34
C THR A 280 -3.00 -7.39 4.40
N ASP A 281 -3.24 -7.88 3.19
CA ASP A 281 -2.25 -7.93 2.09
C ASP A 281 -1.97 -6.55 1.45
N SER A 282 -2.40 -5.45 2.08
CA SER A 282 -2.34 -4.05 1.59
C SER A 282 -3.20 -3.71 0.38
N THR A 283 -3.92 -4.67 -0.22
CA THR A 283 -4.72 -4.44 -1.43
C THR A 283 -6.22 -4.34 -1.17
N ILE A 284 -6.67 -4.74 0.01
CA ILE A 284 -8.06 -4.64 0.45
C ILE A 284 -8.11 -4.35 1.95
N LEU A 285 -9.06 -3.49 2.37
CA LEU A 285 -9.42 -3.27 3.76
C LEU A 285 -10.83 -3.77 4.01
N PRO A 286 -11.14 -4.26 5.22
CA PRO A 286 -12.51 -4.63 5.60
C PRO A 286 -13.44 -3.41 5.62
N SER A 287 -14.76 -3.65 5.57
CA SER A 287 -15.76 -2.60 5.83
C SER A 287 -15.73 -2.18 7.30
N PHE A 288 -16.18 -0.96 7.57
CA PHE A 288 -16.29 -0.36 8.92
C PHE A 288 -14.93 -0.22 9.60
N VAL A 289 -14.01 0.44 8.89
CA VAL A 289 -12.70 0.82 9.43
C VAL A 289 -12.89 1.79 10.60
N THR A 290 -12.17 1.56 11.70
CA THR A 290 -12.29 2.32 12.94
C THR A 290 -11.15 3.32 13.13
N LYS A 291 -11.31 4.22 14.09
CA LYS A 291 -10.26 5.17 14.48
C LYS A 291 -9.06 4.51 15.17
N ASP A 292 -9.14 3.23 15.50
CA ASP A 292 -8.00 2.47 16.04
C ASP A 292 -6.91 2.22 14.98
N GLY A 293 -7.26 2.43 13.70
CA GLY A 293 -6.39 2.17 12.58
C GLY A 293 -6.54 0.75 12.02
N PHE A 294 -5.59 0.35 11.20
CA PHE A 294 -5.53 -0.98 10.60
C PHE A 294 -4.07 -1.43 10.45
N ASP A 295 -3.87 -2.73 10.50
CA ASP A 295 -2.58 -3.37 10.27
C ASP A 295 -2.48 -3.89 8.83
N VAL A 296 -1.28 -3.79 8.29
CA VAL A 296 -0.91 -4.34 6.99
C VAL A 296 0.35 -5.19 7.14
N PHE A 297 0.35 -6.39 6.59
CA PHE A 297 1.56 -7.18 6.47
C PHE A 297 2.37 -6.68 5.27
N ALA A 298 3.37 -5.86 5.54
CA ALA A 298 4.30 -5.33 4.54
C ALA A 298 5.39 -6.36 4.25
N ALA A 299 5.14 -7.24 3.29
CA ALA A 299 6.03 -8.34 2.94
C ALA A 299 7.41 -7.86 2.47
N ASP A 300 7.47 -6.75 1.72
CA ASP A 300 8.72 -6.13 1.27
C ASP A 300 9.62 -5.66 2.44
N PHE A 301 9.04 -5.48 3.63
CA PHE A 301 9.73 -5.04 4.83
C PHE A 301 9.79 -6.13 5.91
N CYS A 302 9.25 -7.32 5.63
CA CYS A 302 9.14 -8.45 6.55
C CYS A 302 8.59 -8.05 7.93
N ARG A 303 7.57 -7.19 7.97
CA ARG A 303 6.97 -6.75 9.23
C ARG A 303 5.51 -6.31 9.07
N VAL A 304 4.84 -6.23 10.19
CA VAL A 304 3.54 -5.57 10.27
C VAL A 304 3.74 -4.07 10.39
N ILE A 305 3.01 -3.31 9.59
CA ILE A 305 2.94 -1.86 9.65
C ILE A 305 1.54 -1.47 10.10
N SER A 306 1.47 -0.68 11.18
CA SER A 306 0.20 -0.20 11.75
C SER A 306 -0.05 1.23 11.35
N SER A 307 -1.27 1.50 10.87
CA SER A 307 -1.71 2.87 10.59
C SER A 307 -2.16 3.56 11.87
N LYS A 308 -2.07 4.88 11.89
CA LYS A 308 -2.51 5.74 13.00
C LYS A 308 -3.56 6.71 12.49
N PHE A 309 -4.71 6.79 13.16
CA PHE A 309 -5.75 7.76 12.85
C PHE A 309 -5.25 9.18 13.12
N VAL A 310 -5.51 10.09 12.18
CA VAL A 310 -5.15 11.51 12.28
C VAL A 310 -6.38 12.36 12.56
N ARG A 311 -7.39 12.26 11.68
CA ARG A 311 -8.62 13.07 11.78
C ARG A 311 -9.74 12.53 10.91
N GLU A 312 -10.95 13.03 11.19
CA GLU A 312 -12.07 12.96 10.26
C GLU A 312 -12.03 14.14 9.30
N LEU A 313 -12.43 13.91 8.05
CA LEU A 313 -12.54 14.96 7.04
C LEU A 313 -13.64 14.66 6.03
N ASP A 314 -14.08 15.68 5.33
CA ASP A 314 -14.86 15.53 4.11
C ASP A 314 -13.88 15.51 2.90
N TYR A 315 -13.84 14.39 2.20
CA TYR A 315 -13.04 14.26 0.99
C TYR A 315 -13.93 14.34 -0.25
N LYS A 316 -13.99 15.51 -0.89
CA LYS A 316 -14.81 15.73 -2.10
C LYS A 316 -16.27 15.30 -1.92
N GLY A 317 -16.86 15.63 -0.76
CA GLY A 317 -18.26 15.28 -0.43
C GLY A 317 -18.45 13.85 0.10
N ILE A 318 -17.39 13.19 0.54
CA ILE A 318 -17.42 11.85 1.14
C ILE A 318 -16.84 11.93 2.54
N PRO A 319 -17.60 11.55 3.59
CA PRO A 319 -17.03 11.40 4.93
C PRO A 319 -15.88 10.38 4.91
N ALA A 320 -14.72 10.75 5.43
CA ALA A 320 -13.54 9.92 5.38
C ALA A 320 -12.69 10.06 6.66
N TYR A 321 -11.84 9.07 6.89
CA TYR A 321 -10.81 9.05 7.92
C TYR A 321 -9.44 9.16 7.28
N GLU A 322 -8.62 10.06 7.82
CA GLU A 322 -7.22 10.18 7.44
C GLU A 322 -6.35 9.38 8.40
N TYR A 323 -5.47 8.58 7.82
CA TYR A 323 -4.47 7.80 8.55
C TYR A 323 -3.08 8.10 8.02
N THR A 324 -2.11 7.99 8.92
CA THR A 324 -0.68 8.03 8.59
C THR A 324 0.02 6.78 9.10
N VAL A 325 1.27 6.63 8.72
CA VAL A 325 2.15 5.51 9.12
C VAL A 325 3.49 6.06 9.53
N ASP A 326 4.10 5.49 10.55
CA ASP A 326 5.54 5.62 10.81
C ASP A 326 6.19 4.23 10.93
N PHE A 327 7.51 4.18 10.77
CA PHE A 327 8.26 2.92 10.89
C PHE A 327 8.72 2.63 12.32
N GLY A 328 8.39 3.52 13.25
CA GLY A 328 8.66 3.37 14.67
C GLY A 328 10.09 3.72 15.08
N ASP A 329 10.38 3.50 16.34
CA ASP A 329 11.69 3.72 16.93
C ASP A 329 12.25 2.37 17.41
N PRO A 330 13.38 1.91 16.86
CA PRO A 330 14.03 0.68 17.33
C PRO A 330 14.55 0.76 18.77
N ALA A 331 14.72 1.96 19.33
CA ALA A 331 15.04 2.14 20.73
C ALA A 331 13.88 1.76 21.67
N ASP A 332 12.65 1.69 21.15
CA ASP A 332 11.51 1.15 21.86
C ASP A 332 11.70 -0.37 22.08
N SER A 333 11.60 -0.80 23.34
CA SER A 333 11.79 -2.20 23.73
C SER A 333 10.93 -3.20 22.97
N GLU A 334 9.74 -2.78 22.54
CA GLU A 334 8.83 -3.60 21.74
C GLU A 334 9.27 -3.79 20.29
N LYS A 335 10.07 -2.87 19.75
CA LYS A 335 10.53 -2.86 18.36
C LYS A 335 12.00 -3.25 18.21
N HIS A 336 12.68 -3.43 19.32
CA HIS A 336 14.10 -3.77 19.36
C HIS A 336 14.44 -5.08 18.62
N CYS A 337 13.50 -6.02 18.56
CA CYS A 337 13.68 -7.27 17.82
C CYS A 337 13.80 -7.11 16.31
N TYR A 338 13.51 -5.92 15.76
CA TYR A 338 13.76 -5.59 14.35
C TYR A 338 15.21 -5.14 14.07
N CYS A 339 16.04 -4.99 15.09
CA CYS A 339 17.45 -4.69 14.91
C CYS A 339 18.24 -5.95 14.51
N THR A 340 19.19 -5.79 13.60
CA THR A 340 20.10 -6.88 13.21
C THR A 340 20.96 -7.30 14.39
N THR A 341 21.58 -6.33 15.08
CA THR A 341 22.27 -6.48 16.37
C THR A 341 21.96 -5.26 17.23
N TYR A 342 22.21 -5.33 18.54
CA TYR A 342 22.01 -4.19 19.44
C TYR A 342 22.86 -2.98 19.05
N GLU A 343 24.10 -3.23 18.66
CA GLU A 343 25.11 -2.19 18.37
C GLU A 343 24.90 -1.55 16.99
N THR A 344 24.30 -2.30 16.04
CA THR A 344 24.06 -1.84 14.66
C THR A 344 22.64 -1.43 14.41
N CYS A 345 21.83 -1.27 15.46
CA CYS A 345 20.45 -0.85 15.34
C CYS A 345 20.36 0.56 14.75
N LEU A 346 19.56 0.71 13.71
CA LEU A 346 19.29 2.00 13.10
C LEU A 346 18.45 2.89 14.02
N LYS A 347 18.50 4.20 13.80
CA LYS A 347 17.69 5.15 14.57
C LYS A 347 16.25 5.18 14.07
N LYS A 348 15.40 5.92 14.77
CA LYS A 348 13.95 6.00 14.54
C LYS A 348 13.57 6.21 13.08
N ASN A 349 12.44 5.67 12.73
CA ASN A 349 11.77 5.79 11.42
C ASN A 349 12.60 5.29 10.23
N THR A 350 13.43 4.27 10.47
CA THR A 350 14.19 3.55 9.45
C THR A 350 14.03 2.04 9.60
N ILE A 351 14.19 1.29 8.51
CA ILE A 351 14.10 -0.16 8.44
C ILE A 351 15.34 -0.71 7.74
N ASP A 352 16.09 -1.57 8.39
CA ASP A 352 17.16 -2.35 7.75
C ASP A 352 16.57 -3.57 7.04
N LEU A 353 16.74 -3.65 5.72
CA LEU A 353 16.27 -4.77 4.91
C LEU A 353 17.29 -5.91 4.76
N THR A 354 18.46 -5.81 5.35
CA THR A 354 19.54 -6.79 5.15
C THR A 354 19.11 -8.22 5.47
N LEU A 355 18.43 -8.42 6.60
CA LEU A 355 17.93 -9.75 6.99
C LEU A 355 16.67 -10.16 6.23
N CYS A 356 15.86 -9.19 5.83
CA CYS A 356 14.57 -9.40 5.15
C CYS A 356 14.76 -9.76 3.68
N ALA A 357 15.48 -8.93 2.96
CA ALA A 357 15.60 -9.02 1.50
C ALA A 357 16.96 -9.55 1.03
N GLY A 358 17.90 -9.78 1.96
CA GLY A 358 19.26 -10.20 1.62
C GLY A 358 20.09 -9.12 0.91
N VAL A 359 19.62 -7.87 0.93
CA VAL A 359 20.29 -6.71 0.35
C VAL A 359 20.44 -5.61 1.40
N PRO A 360 21.58 -4.90 1.47
CA PRO A 360 21.86 -3.93 2.51
C PRO A 360 21.19 -2.58 2.22
N PHE A 361 19.90 -2.60 1.96
CA PHE A 361 19.10 -1.39 1.83
C PHE A 361 18.48 -1.00 3.17
N VAL A 362 18.42 0.31 3.38
CA VAL A 362 17.70 0.93 4.47
C VAL A 362 16.50 1.67 3.91
N VAL A 363 15.32 1.40 4.46
CA VAL A 363 14.09 2.10 4.12
C VAL A 363 13.85 3.24 5.09
N SER A 364 13.39 4.38 4.59
CA SER A 364 12.93 5.54 5.35
C SER A 364 11.76 6.23 4.64
N MET A 365 11.18 7.25 5.25
CA MET A 365 10.38 8.21 4.51
C MET A 365 11.28 9.11 3.66
N PRO A 366 10.75 9.71 2.56
CA PRO A 366 11.54 10.56 1.69
C PRO A 366 12.24 11.70 2.46
N HIS A 367 13.48 12.01 2.05
CA HIS A 367 14.36 12.99 2.70
C HIS A 367 14.56 12.75 4.19
N PHE A 368 14.39 11.49 4.69
CA PHE A 368 14.39 11.11 6.10
C PHE A 368 13.35 11.86 6.94
N TYR A 369 12.18 12.16 6.37
CA TYR A 369 11.08 12.76 7.11
C TYR A 369 10.74 11.93 8.37
N LEU A 370 10.59 12.57 9.52
CA LEU A 370 10.41 11.98 10.86
C LEU A 370 11.58 11.11 11.37
N SER A 371 12.65 10.93 10.61
CA SER A 371 13.83 10.17 11.05
C SER A 371 14.73 11.00 11.96
N ASP A 372 15.83 10.42 12.45
CA ASP A 372 16.83 11.12 13.24
C ASP A 372 17.49 12.23 12.41
N PRO A 373 17.65 13.46 12.93
CA PRO A 373 18.29 14.57 12.22
C PRO A 373 19.73 14.28 11.75
N GLU A 374 20.42 13.34 12.38
CA GLU A 374 21.75 12.93 11.95
C GLU A 374 21.76 12.43 10.50
N TYR A 375 20.74 11.69 10.08
CA TYR A 375 20.65 11.19 8.71
C TYR A 375 20.48 12.33 7.68
N VAL A 376 19.64 13.32 8.01
CA VAL A 376 19.46 14.51 7.15
C VAL A 376 20.76 15.31 7.05
N ASN A 377 21.47 15.46 8.17
CA ASN A 377 22.70 16.26 8.24
C ASN A 377 23.93 15.55 7.65
N ALA A 378 23.88 14.22 7.47
CA ALA A 378 25.01 13.45 6.94
C ALA A 378 25.34 13.81 5.48
N VAL A 379 24.34 14.22 4.71
CA VAL A 379 24.49 14.62 3.29
C VAL A 379 23.92 16.01 3.05
N GLY A 380 24.29 16.66 1.94
CA GLY A 380 23.69 17.90 1.49
C GLY A 380 22.53 17.66 0.53
N GLY A 381 21.60 18.62 0.40
CA GLY A 381 20.53 18.60 -0.59
C GLY A 381 19.22 17.96 -0.13
N LEU A 382 19.11 17.49 1.12
CA LEU A 382 17.86 16.98 1.67
C LEU A 382 17.01 18.09 2.30
N SER A 383 15.69 17.99 2.12
CA SER A 383 14.70 18.93 2.66
C SER A 383 13.41 18.19 3.02
N PRO A 384 13.31 17.58 4.22
CA PRO A 384 12.11 16.85 4.65
C PRO A 384 10.92 17.81 4.80
N ARG A 385 9.78 17.48 4.17
CA ARG A 385 8.53 18.25 4.22
C ARG A 385 7.34 17.33 4.41
N LYS A 386 6.43 17.69 5.33
CA LYS A 386 5.27 16.86 5.67
C LYS A 386 4.39 16.57 4.46
N GLU A 387 4.01 17.59 3.73
CA GLU A 387 3.04 17.53 2.64
C GLU A 387 3.52 16.63 1.48
N GLU A 388 4.83 16.57 1.29
CA GLU A 388 5.46 15.84 0.19
C GLU A 388 5.95 14.45 0.59
N HIS A 389 6.25 14.23 1.89
CA HIS A 389 6.99 13.05 2.31
C HIS A 389 6.23 12.16 3.30
N GLU A 390 5.11 12.62 3.87
CA GLU A 390 4.29 11.80 4.77
C GLU A 390 3.51 10.72 4.00
N ILE A 391 3.41 9.53 4.59
CA ILE A 391 2.52 8.48 4.10
C ILE A 391 1.09 8.81 4.55
N VAL A 392 0.14 8.90 3.60
CA VAL A 392 -1.24 9.29 3.88
C VAL A 392 -2.21 8.33 3.23
N PHE A 393 -3.23 7.92 4.00
CA PHE A 393 -4.39 7.18 3.51
C PHE A 393 -5.66 7.92 3.92
N VAL A 394 -6.52 8.20 2.95
CA VAL A 394 -7.85 8.74 3.19
C VAL A 394 -8.85 7.66 2.81
N VAL A 395 -9.56 7.13 3.81
CA VAL A 395 -10.41 5.94 3.66
C VAL A 395 -11.85 6.31 3.99
N GLU A 396 -12.78 5.92 3.12
CA GLU A 396 -14.21 5.96 3.45
C GLU A 396 -14.52 4.83 4.44
N PRO A 397 -14.94 5.12 5.68
CA PRO A 397 -14.94 4.13 6.77
C PRO A 397 -15.98 3.03 6.61
N MET A 398 -17.15 3.28 6.02
CA MET A 398 -18.21 2.28 5.86
C MET A 398 -17.81 1.16 4.92
N SER A 399 -17.26 1.51 3.77
CA SER A 399 -16.86 0.53 2.75
C SER A 399 -15.41 0.05 2.91
N GLY A 400 -14.58 0.76 3.71
CA GLY A 400 -13.14 0.52 3.77
C GLY A 400 -12.43 0.81 2.44
N THR A 401 -12.97 1.71 1.62
CA THR A 401 -12.39 2.05 0.31
C THR A 401 -11.47 3.25 0.45
N PRO A 402 -10.18 3.13 0.11
CA PRO A 402 -9.29 4.27 0.04
C PRO A 402 -9.77 5.21 -1.09
N THR A 403 -10.09 6.47 -0.74
CA THR A 403 -10.40 7.52 -1.71
C THR A 403 -9.13 8.17 -2.26
N MET A 404 -8.10 8.22 -1.40
CA MET A 404 -6.74 8.61 -1.72
C MET A 404 -5.77 7.77 -0.90
N ALA A 405 -4.68 7.35 -1.53
CA ALA A 405 -3.55 6.70 -0.86
C ALA A 405 -2.26 7.23 -1.47
N LYS A 406 -1.28 7.55 -0.61
CA LYS A 406 0.09 7.95 -0.98
C LYS A 406 1.06 7.19 -0.10
N ARG A 407 1.67 6.15 -0.65
CA ARG A 407 2.71 5.36 0.00
C ARG A 407 4.07 5.87 -0.45
N ARG A 408 4.75 6.59 0.43
CA ARG A 408 6.00 7.29 0.14
C ARG A 408 7.14 6.64 0.88
N VAL A 409 8.04 6.04 0.14
CA VAL A 409 9.13 5.21 0.67
C VAL A 409 10.44 5.56 -0.03
N GLN A 410 11.48 5.80 0.76
CA GLN A 410 12.85 6.06 0.28
C GLN A 410 13.72 4.85 0.54
N PHE A 411 14.50 4.49 -0.45
CA PHE A 411 15.51 3.45 -0.40
C PHE A 411 16.90 4.08 -0.33
N ASN A 412 17.65 3.65 0.65
CA ASN A 412 18.98 4.15 0.95
C ASN A 412 19.96 2.97 0.97
N ILE A 413 21.23 3.26 0.71
CA ILE A 413 22.31 2.27 0.81
C ILE A 413 23.28 2.67 1.93
N ILE A 414 23.80 1.68 2.63
CA ILE A 414 24.82 1.90 3.66
C ILE A 414 26.16 2.05 2.95
N LEU A 415 26.71 3.26 2.95
CA LEU A 415 28.03 3.57 2.41
C LEU A 415 29.04 3.71 3.54
N SER A 416 30.02 2.81 3.56
CA SER A 416 31.07 2.76 4.58
C SER A 416 32.42 2.69 3.92
N ARG A 417 33.42 3.33 4.53
CA ARG A 417 34.82 3.10 4.18
C ARG A 417 35.18 1.63 4.37
N ASN A 418 35.95 1.10 3.46
CA ASN A 418 36.52 -0.25 3.56
C ASN A 418 37.96 -0.23 3.01
N SER A 419 38.94 -0.56 3.87
CA SER A 419 40.35 -0.51 3.54
C SER A 419 40.80 -1.61 2.56
N GLU A 420 40.04 -2.66 2.40
CA GLU A 420 40.36 -3.81 1.52
C GLU A 420 39.73 -3.68 0.14
N ILE A 421 38.89 -2.67 -0.09
CA ILE A 421 38.29 -2.37 -1.40
C ILE A 421 38.81 -1.04 -1.90
N THR A 422 39.56 -1.07 -2.97
CA THR A 422 40.24 0.10 -3.55
C THR A 422 39.29 1.27 -3.75
N LEU A 423 38.10 1.04 -4.28
CA LEU A 423 37.09 2.08 -4.55
C LEU A 423 36.44 2.67 -3.29
N LEU A 424 36.53 2.00 -2.14
CA LEU A 424 35.93 2.42 -0.89
C LEU A 424 36.97 2.91 0.13
N HIS A 425 38.27 2.81 -0.20
CA HIS A 425 39.36 3.10 0.71
C HIS A 425 39.39 4.57 1.18
N ASP A 426 39.16 5.51 0.28
CA ASP A 426 39.29 6.94 0.54
C ASP A 426 37.99 7.62 0.97
N LEU A 427 36.91 6.83 1.16
CA LEU A 427 35.66 7.36 1.67
C LEU A 427 35.79 7.90 3.10
N ASN A 428 34.84 8.74 3.50
CA ASN A 428 34.76 9.27 4.86
C ASN A 428 34.72 8.12 5.88
N GLU A 429 35.41 8.27 7.00
CA GLU A 429 35.43 7.25 8.05
C GLU A 429 34.06 7.04 8.69
N LYS A 430 33.22 8.08 8.71
CA LYS A 430 31.87 7.98 9.23
C LYS A 430 30.96 7.34 8.20
N GLN A 431 30.33 6.23 8.58
CA GLN A 431 29.29 5.58 7.79
C GLN A 431 28.15 6.53 7.46
N VAL A 432 27.67 6.50 6.21
CA VAL A 432 26.55 7.29 5.73
C VAL A 432 25.45 6.39 5.22
N ILE A 433 24.21 6.64 5.65
CA ILE A 433 23.02 6.07 5.00
C ILE A 433 22.66 7.01 3.85
N LEU A 434 23.04 6.60 2.64
CA LEU A 434 22.97 7.44 1.44
C LEU A 434 21.67 7.18 0.68
N PRO A 435 20.79 8.20 0.50
CA PRO A 435 19.62 8.09 -0.34
C PRO A 435 19.97 7.75 -1.80
N LEU A 436 19.25 6.77 -2.37
CA LEU A 436 19.35 6.40 -3.78
C LEU A 436 18.17 6.94 -4.58
N PHE A 437 16.97 6.62 -4.12
CA PHE A 437 15.72 7.04 -4.74
C PHE A 437 14.58 6.93 -3.73
N TRP A 438 13.48 7.57 -4.03
CA TRP A 438 12.22 7.35 -3.33
C TRP A 438 11.06 7.25 -4.30
N VAL A 439 10.01 6.58 -3.86
CA VAL A 439 8.80 6.35 -4.63
C VAL A 439 7.59 6.98 -3.94
N ASP A 440 6.68 7.57 -4.72
CA ASP A 440 5.32 7.92 -4.31
C ASP A 440 4.38 7.01 -5.09
N GLU A 441 3.99 5.90 -4.48
CA GLU A 441 3.02 4.97 -5.03
C GLU A 441 1.64 5.34 -4.51
N GLY A 442 0.75 5.68 -5.40
CA GLY A 442 -0.53 6.16 -4.94
C GLY A 442 -1.66 6.01 -5.93
N VAL A 443 -2.84 6.23 -5.38
CA VAL A 443 -4.09 6.33 -6.15
C VAL A 443 -4.92 7.46 -5.59
N GLU A 444 -5.56 8.17 -6.47
CA GLU A 444 -6.64 9.09 -6.17
C GLU A 444 -7.84 8.69 -7.02
N LEU A 445 -8.97 8.38 -6.36
CA LEU A 445 -10.15 7.92 -7.08
C LEU A 445 -10.69 9.02 -7.98
N GLY A 446 -10.89 8.68 -9.24
CA GLY A 446 -11.54 9.56 -10.22
C GLY A 446 -13.03 9.75 -9.92
N GLU A 447 -13.63 10.79 -10.51
CA GLU A 447 -15.01 11.22 -10.27
C GLU A 447 -16.04 10.10 -10.47
N LYS A 448 -15.82 9.19 -11.40
CA LYS A 448 -16.68 8.01 -11.62
C LYS A 448 -16.83 7.16 -10.37
N TYR A 449 -15.74 6.91 -9.64
CA TYR A 449 -15.75 6.09 -8.40
C TYR A 449 -16.22 6.91 -7.21
N LEU A 450 -15.82 8.19 -7.12
CA LEU A 450 -16.27 9.10 -6.07
C LEU A 450 -17.78 9.31 -6.10
N SER A 451 -18.41 9.47 -7.28
CA SER A 451 -19.86 9.61 -7.40
C SER A 451 -20.60 8.35 -6.93
N GLN A 452 -20.07 7.16 -7.21
CA GLN A 452 -20.62 5.91 -6.70
C GLN A 452 -20.52 5.82 -5.17
N LEU A 453 -19.40 6.28 -4.62
CA LEU A 453 -19.17 6.26 -3.18
C LEU A 453 -20.07 7.28 -2.45
N ARG A 454 -20.23 8.51 -2.99
CA ARG A 454 -21.19 9.50 -2.49
C ARG A 454 -22.63 8.97 -2.47
N MET A 455 -23.04 8.28 -3.53
CA MET A 455 -24.35 7.63 -3.57
C MET A 455 -24.51 6.60 -2.47
N LEU A 456 -23.47 5.75 -2.24
CA LEU A 456 -23.48 4.73 -1.20
C LEU A 456 -23.58 5.35 0.20
N THR A 457 -22.76 6.36 0.50
CA THR A 457 -22.75 7.04 1.82
C THR A 457 -23.97 7.89 2.06
N GLY A 458 -24.63 8.40 1.00
CA GLY A 458 -25.87 9.17 1.09
C GLY A 458 -27.15 8.34 1.27
N LEU A 459 -27.12 7.02 0.97
CA LEU A 459 -28.31 6.15 1.03
C LEU A 459 -28.99 6.16 2.41
N PRO A 460 -28.31 6.06 3.56
CA PRO A 460 -28.96 6.07 4.87
C PRO A 460 -29.74 7.37 5.10
N GLY A 461 -29.16 8.51 4.74
CA GLY A 461 -29.82 9.82 4.85
C GLY A 461 -31.09 9.93 3.97
N MET A 462 -31.02 9.47 2.71
CA MET A 462 -32.17 9.49 1.81
C MET A 462 -33.32 8.60 2.30
N VAL A 463 -33.02 7.41 2.84
CA VAL A 463 -34.05 6.53 3.41
C VAL A 463 -34.69 7.15 4.63
N ASN A 464 -33.92 7.78 5.51
CA ASN A 464 -34.44 8.48 6.69
C ASN A 464 -35.35 9.68 6.29
N ILE A 465 -34.93 10.48 5.32
CA ILE A 465 -35.76 11.60 4.80
C ILE A 465 -37.05 11.04 4.19
N GLY A 466 -36.96 9.99 3.38
CA GLY A 466 -38.14 9.34 2.81
C GLY A 466 -39.11 8.81 3.88
N ALA A 467 -38.60 8.21 4.96
CA ALA A 467 -39.42 7.75 6.08
C ALA A 467 -40.13 8.90 6.80
N ILE A 468 -39.42 9.99 7.07
CA ILE A 468 -40.00 11.20 7.71
C ILE A 468 -41.12 11.78 6.84
N VAL A 469 -40.91 11.90 5.53
CA VAL A 469 -41.93 12.38 4.59
C VAL A 469 -43.18 11.49 4.61
N ILE A 470 -43.01 10.17 4.58
CA ILE A 470 -44.14 9.23 4.65
C ILE A 470 -44.90 9.36 5.98
N GLU A 471 -44.21 9.55 7.08
CA GLU A 471 -44.81 9.74 8.40
C GLU A 471 -45.60 11.07 8.49
N LEU A 472 -45.06 12.15 7.93
CA LEU A 472 -45.77 13.44 7.90
C LEU A 472 -47.06 13.34 7.04
N ILE A 473 -46.97 12.65 5.89
CA ILE A 473 -48.17 12.40 5.05
C ILE A 473 -49.17 11.53 5.81
N ALA A 474 -48.77 10.45 6.45
CA ALA A 474 -49.63 9.58 7.24
C ALA A 474 -50.28 10.31 8.43
N GLY A 475 -49.51 11.13 9.15
CA GLY A 475 -50.01 11.99 10.23
C GLY A 475 -51.02 13.00 9.72
N GLY A 476 -50.77 13.67 8.61
CA GLY A 476 -51.70 14.58 7.97
C GLY A 476 -53.03 13.91 7.56
N LEU A 477 -52.95 12.70 6.99
CA LEU A 477 -54.16 11.93 6.66
C LEU A 477 -54.98 11.53 7.86
N VAL A 478 -54.35 11.17 8.99
CA VAL A 478 -55.02 10.86 10.27
C VAL A 478 -55.74 12.11 10.81
N ILE A 479 -55.03 13.25 10.81
CA ILE A 479 -55.64 14.53 11.26
C ILE A 479 -56.83 14.91 10.38
N ALA A 480 -56.72 14.81 9.04
CA ALA A 480 -57.81 15.06 8.15
C ALA A 480 -59.02 14.13 8.37
N ALA A 481 -58.73 12.81 8.60
CA ALA A 481 -59.78 11.85 8.92
C ALA A 481 -60.52 12.16 10.24
N MET A 482 -59.75 12.58 11.28
CA MET A 482 -60.32 13.03 12.55
C MET A 482 -61.15 14.30 12.36
N TYR A 483 -60.68 15.28 11.59
CA TYR A 483 -61.41 16.50 11.30
C TYR A 483 -62.74 16.21 10.59
N ILE A 484 -62.75 15.36 9.57
CA ILE A 484 -63.97 14.92 8.89
C ILE A 484 -64.93 14.19 9.83
N LYS A 485 -64.41 13.30 10.69
CA LYS A 485 -65.24 12.57 11.65
C LYS A 485 -65.86 13.47 12.70
N PHE A 486 -65.11 14.41 13.27
CA PHE A 486 -65.64 15.36 14.26
C PHE A 486 -66.53 16.44 13.62
N GLY A 487 -66.22 16.88 12.42
CA GLY A 487 -67.07 17.81 11.61
C GLY A 487 -68.45 17.18 11.31
N ARG A 488 -68.47 15.90 10.87
CA ARG A 488 -69.74 15.18 10.65
C ARG A 488 -70.51 14.95 11.97
N ALA A 489 -69.84 14.71 13.08
CA ALA A 489 -70.49 14.57 14.38
C ALA A 489 -71.11 15.86 14.90
N ARG A 490 -70.59 17.06 14.54
CA ARG A 490 -71.22 18.36 14.86
C ARG A 490 -72.41 18.65 13.98
N MET A 491 -72.40 18.33 12.68
CA MET A 491 -73.54 18.54 11.80
C MET A 491 -74.71 17.58 12.07
N GLY A 492 -74.45 16.37 12.60
CA GLY A 492 -75.52 15.44 12.99
C GLY A 492 -76.24 15.77 14.32
N LYS A 493 -75.83 16.80 15.06
CA LYS A 493 -76.48 17.26 16.30
C LYS A 493 -77.44 18.51 16.11
N GLN A 494 -77.53 19.04 14.92
CA GLN A 494 -78.52 20.05 14.56
C GLN A 494 -79.68 19.39 13.82
N SER A 495 -80.48 18.64 14.56
CA SER A 495 -81.84 18.23 14.14
C SER A 495 -82.78 19.41 14.44
N PRO A 496 -83.59 19.82 13.49
CA PRO A 496 -84.55 20.90 13.81
C PRO A 496 -85.65 20.37 14.71
N GLU A 497 -85.84 21.04 15.89
CA GLU A 497 -87.07 20.91 16.64
C GLU A 497 -88.22 21.33 15.74
N GLY A 498 -89.18 20.47 15.62
CA GLY A 498 -90.39 20.68 14.86
C GLY A 498 -91.25 21.78 15.51
N ASN A 499 -91.75 22.67 14.68
CA ASN A 499 -92.87 23.54 14.97
C ASN A 499 -94.19 22.77 14.77
N ASN A 500 -94.82 22.45 15.88
CA ASN A 500 -96.24 22.21 15.85
C ASN A 500 -96.97 23.48 16.28
N GLN A 501 -97.63 24.09 15.34
CA GLN A 501 -98.94 24.69 15.52
C GLN A 501 -99.72 24.67 14.19
#